data_5a6c3d5b718df23527949663e8131e0b
#
_entry.id   5a6c3d5b718df23527949663e8131e0b
#
_cell.length_a   1.000
_cell.length_b   1.000
_cell.length_c   1.000
_cell.angle_alpha   90.00
_cell.angle_beta   90.00
_cell.angle_gamma   90.00
#
_symmetry.space_group_name_H-M   'P 1'
#
loop_
_entity.id
_entity.type
_entity.pdbx_description
1 polymer ?
#
loop_
_entity_poly.entity_id
_entity_poly.type
_entity_poly.pdbx_seq_one_letter_code
_entity_poly.pdbx_strand_id
1 'polypeptide(L)'
;MMLMVPAAMMWADNINEDKAKSMAQGFLQTNTRVRTVAANKPLKLAAQSTGYYAYNIGLANGYVIVATDDNVENTILGYSDKGTFDTTRMPDNMRWWLTEYDRQVEEASKLSKEQLRSMRTRRMAPAAEYIEISPLLTTRWNQDAPYNDLCPVDASGQRSMTGCVATAMAQVMNYHKWPKTGTGSNSYEWYDGNMLSCDFSQSTYDWDNMLDTYD
;
A
#
# COMPACT_ATOMS: atom_id res chain seq x y z
N MET A 1 -1.84 -23.77 52.68
CA MET A 1 -2.97 -23.34 51.80
C MET A 1 -2.45 -22.24 50.87
N MET A 2 -2.01 -22.56 49.70
CA MET A 2 -1.34 -21.67 48.76
C MET A 2 -2.43 -21.08 47.87
N LEU A 3 -2.70 -19.79 48.05
CA LEU A 3 -3.64 -19.03 47.21
C LEU A 3 -3.07 -18.91 45.83
N MET A 4 -3.59 -19.65 44.85
CA MET A 4 -3.40 -19.37 43.43
C MET A 4 -4.17 -18.08 43.12
N VAL A 5 -3.44 -17.00 42.92
CA VAL A 5 -3.97 -15.80 42.27
C VAL A 5 -4.17 -16.17 40.80
N PRO A 6 -5.40 -16.08 40.24
CA PRO A 6 -5.57 -16.31 38.80
C PRO A 6 -4.79 -15.22 38.06
N ALA A 7 -3.92 -15.64 37.13
CA ALA A 7 -3.31 -14.73 36.17
C ALA A 7 -4.46 -14.06 35.40
N ALA A 8 -4.69 -12.79 35.69
CA ALA A 8 -5.61 -11.99 34.90
C ALA A 8 -5.13 -12.06 33.45
N MET A 9 -5.91 -12.66 32.59
CA MET A 9 -5.72 -12.56 31.14
C MET A 9 -5.83 -11.06 30.82
N MET A 10 -4.72 -10.40 30.65
CA MET A 10 -4.69 -9.04 30.15
C MET A 10 -5.08 -9.13 28.66
N TRP A 11 -6.36 -8.90 28.43
CA TRP A 11 -6.89 -8.68 27.08
C TRP A 11 -6.24 -7.41 26.53
N ALA A 12 -6.08 -7.36 25.21
CA ALA A 12 -5.66 -6.14 24.52
C ALA A 12 -6.60 -5.00 24.89
N ASP A 13 -6.04 -3.82 25.13
CA ASP A 13 -6.86 -2.64 25.43
C ASP A 13 -7.42 -2.09 24.13
N ASN A 14 -8.72 -2.20 23.96
CA ASN A 14 -9.45 -1.53 22.89
C ASN A 14 -9.18 -0.01 22.98
N ILE A 15 -8.73 0.59 21.89
CA ILE A 15 -8.50 2.03 21.79
C ILE A 15 -9.86 2.69 21.52
N ASN A 16 -10.44 3.34 22.53
CA ASN A 16 -11.65 4.14 22.35
C ASN A 16 -11.36 5.46 21.62
N GLU A 17 -12.42 6.20 21.24
CA GLU A 17 -12.30 7.44 20.48
C GLU A 17 -11.41 8.49 21.19
N ASP A 18 -11.54 8.66 22.51
CA ASP A 18 -10.75 9.64 23.27
C ASP A 18 -9.27 9.30 23.28
N LYS A 19 -8.95 8.02 23.50
CA LYS A 19 -7.56 7.52 23.44
C LYS A 19 -7.00 7.67 22.02
N ALA A 20 -7.76 7.30 20.98
CA ALA A 20 -7.36 7.46 19.59
C ALA A 20 -7.09 8.93 19.24
N LYS A 21 -7.96 9.83 19.67
CA LYS A 21 -7.80 11.28 19.46
C LYS A 21 -6.55 11.82 20.16
N SER A 22 -6.28 11.37 21.39
CA SER A 22 -5.07 11.72 22.13
C SER A 22 -3.82 11.23 21.44
N MET A 23 -3.83 9.99 20.91
CA MET A 23 -2.72 9.41 20.14
C MET A 23 -2.49 10.18 18.83
N ALA A 24 -3.56 10.54 18.12
CA ALA A 24 -3.49 11.40 16.94
C ALA A 24 -2.84 12.75 17.26
N GLN A 25 -3.24 13.40 18.35
CA GLN A 25 -2.65 14.67 18.79
C GLN A 25 -1.15 14.53 19.11
N GLY A 26 -0.78 13.49 19.85
CA GLY A 26 0.63 13.21 20.17
C GLY A 26 1.48 12.99 18.91
N PHE A 27 0.98 12.21 17.95
CA PHE A 27 1.64 12.01 16.66
C PHE A 27 1.82 13.33 15.91
N LEU A 28 0.79 14.16 15.83
CA LEU A 28 0.85 15.44 15.10
C LEU A 28 1.84 16.42 15.73
N GLN A 29 2.07 16.36 17.03
CA GLN A 29 3.05 17.21 17.72
C GLN A 29 4.50 16.78 17.45
N THR A 30 4.73 15.50 17.25
CA THR A 30 6.08 14.93 17.07
C THR A 30 6.49 14.76 15.63
N ASN A 31 5.54 14.56 14.71
CA ASN A 31 5.83 14.33 13.31
C ASN A 31 6.21 15.64 12.59
N THR A 32 7.43 15.71 12.06
CA THR A 32 8.01 16.92 11.45
C THR A 32 7.27 17.39 10.19
N ARG A 33 6.61 16.47 9.45
CA ARG A 33 5.89 16.80 8.20
C ARG A 33 4.55 17.48 8.46
N VAL A 34 3.82 17.05 9.48
CA VAL A 34 2.48 17.55 9.76
C VAL A 34 2.42 18.56 10.91
N ARG A 35 3.45 18.63 11.76
CA ARG A 35 3.48 19.48 12.96
C ARG A 35 3.13 20.95 12.68
N THR A 36 3.71 21.54 11.65
CA THR A 36 3.46 22.92 11.27
C THR A 36 2.05 23.14 10.74
N VAL A 37 1.52 22.18 9.98
CA VAL A 37 0.18 22.24 9.38
C VAL A 37 -0.90 22.00 10.43
N ALA A 38 -0.62 21.16 11.42
CA ALA A 38 -1.53 20.76 12.49
C ALA A 38 -1.50 21.71 13.71
N ALA A 39 -0.51 22.61 13.81
CA ALA A 39 -0.33 23.49 14.95
C ALA A 39 -1.62 24.25 15.31
N ASN A 40 -2.12 24.05 16.54
CA ASN A 40 -3.32 24.68 17.08
C ASN A 40 -4.63 24.42 16.30
N LYS A 41 -4.70 23.39 15.48
CA LYS A 41 -5.91 23.06 14.72
C LYS A 41 -6.69 21.93 15.41
N PRO A 42 -8.02 22.04 15.48
CA PRO A 42 -8.84 21.00 16.09
C PRO A 42 -8.83 19.73 15.23
N LEU A 43 -8.84 18.57 15.90
CA LEU A 43 -9.13 17.28 15.28
C LEU A 43 -10.64 17.04 15.32
N LYS A 44 -11.20 16.73 14.16
CA LYS A 44 -12.62 16.37 14.01
C LYS A 44 -12.69 14.93 13.49
N LEU A 45 -13.45 14.07 14.19
CA LEU A 45 -13.75 12.72 13.70
C LEU A 45 -14.43 12.82 12.34
N ALA A 46 -13.84 12.17 11.35
CA ALA A 46 -14.31 12.12 9.96
C ALA A 46 -14.95 10.78 9.62
N ALA A 47 -14.40 9.69 10.15
CA ALA A 47 -14.94 8.35 9.99
C ALA A 47 -14.48 7.43 11.12
N GLN A 48 -15.25 6.37 11.32
CA GLN A 48 -14.95 5.29 12.26
C GLN A 48 -15.37 3.97 11.65
N SER A 49 -14.57 2.93 11.88
CA SER A 49 -14.87 1.54 11.55
C SER A 49 -14.53 0.62 12.71
N THR A 50 -14.58 -0.69 12.50
CA THR A 50 -14.14 -1.67 13.50
C THR A 50 -12.62 -1.62 13.73
N GLY A 51 -11.82 -1.24 12.75
CA GLY A 51 -10.36 -1.24 12.80
C GLY A 51 -9.71 0.14 12.92
N TYR A 52 -10.43 1.24 12.69
CA TYR A 52 -9.79 2.56 12.73
C TYR A 52 -10.73 3.71 13.11
N TYR A 53 -10.10 4.81 13.59
CA TYR A 53 -10.65 6.15 13.64
C TYR A 53 -9.90 7.06 12.68
N ALA A 54 -10.59 7.86 11.88
CA ALA A 54 -9.98 8.86 11.00
C ALA A 54 -10.38 10.27 11.49
N TYR A 55 -9.37 11.12 11.68
CA TYR A 55 -9.56 12.50 12.12
C TYR A 55 -9.08 13.49 11.08
N ASN A 56 -9.91 14.44 10.69
CA ASN A 56 -9.50 15.59 9.90
C ASN A 56 -8.84 16.67 10.76
N ILE A 57 -7.83 17.33 10.20
CA ILE A 57 -7.06 18.40 10.84
C ILE A 57 -7.60 19.74 10.31
N GLY A 58 -8.29 20.51 11.16
CA GLY A 58 -8.92 21.76 10.72
C GLY A 58 -9.89 21.53 9.55
N LEU A 59 -9.90 22.45 8.57
CA LEU A 59 -10.82 22.37 7.43
C LEU A 59 -10.29 21.52 6.27
N ALA A 60 -8.99 21.63 5.94
CA ALA A 60 -8.37 20.91 4.82
C ALA A 60 -6.86 20.76 5.00
N ASN A 61 -6.41 20.56 6.23
CA ASN A 61 -4.99 20.52 6.58
C ASN A 61 -4.46 19.08 6.74
N GLY A 62 -5.14 18.14 6.11
CA GLY A 62 -4.81 16.73 6.18
C GLY A 62 -5.66 15.94 7.16
N TYR A 63 -5.24 14.72 7.42
CA TYR A 63 -5.93 13.79 8.31
C TYR A 63 -4.95 12.80 8.94
N VAL A 64 -5.39 12.13 9.97
CA VAL A 64 -4.67 11.03 10.62
C VAL A 64 -5.62 9.86 10.89
N ILE A 65 -5.15 8.64 10.68
CA ILE A 65 -5.90 7.40 10.87
C ILE A 65 -5.23 6.62 12.01
N VAL A 66 -6.01 6.25 13.00
CA VAL A 66 -5.56 5.56 14.23
C VAL A 66 -6.29 4.23 14.36
N ALA A 67 -5.58 3.16 14.67
CA ALA A 67 -6.16 1.85 14.93
C ALA A 67 -7.07 1.85 16.17
N THR A 68 -8.05 0.96 16.20
CA THR A 68 -8.96 0.73 17.34
C THR A 68 -8.40 -0.26 18.37
N ASP A 69 -7.25 -0.85 18.13
CA ASP A 69 -6.64 -1.86 19.01
C ASP A 69 -5.11 -1.65 19.11
N ASP A 70 -4.54 -1.81 20.29
CA ASP A 70 -3.10 -1.62 20.53
C ASP A 70 -2.27 -2.89 20.28
N ASN A 71 -2.89 -3.98 19.85
CA ASN A 71 -2.22 -5.17 19.40
C ASN A 71 -1.52 -5.01 18.05
N VAL A 72 -1.91 -3.99 17.26
CA VAL A 72 -1.23 -3.67 16.01
C VAL A 72 0.15 -3.05 16.28
N GLU A 73 1.10 -3.33 15.40
CA GLU A 73 2.49 -2.85 15.56
C GLU A 73 2.58 -1.32 15.51
N ASN A 74 1.83 -0.71 14.61
CA ASN A 74 1.74 0.74 14.45
C ASN A 74 0.29 1.18 14.64
N THR A 75 0.01 1.89 15.71
CA THR A 75 -1.32 2.41 15.97
C THR A 75 -1.69 3.60 15.08
N ILE A 76 -0.72 4.30 14.49
CA ILE A 76 -0.96 5.28 13.41
C ILE A 76 -0.89 4.53 12.08
N LEU A 77 -2.05 4.28 11.49
CA LEU A 77 -2.20 3.51 10.25
C LEU A 77 -1.87 4.34 9.00
N GLY A 78 -2.07 5.67 9.09
CA GLY A 78 -1.78 6.56 7.97
C GLY A 78 -2.04 8.02 8.31
N TYR A 79 -1.50 8.91 7.49
CA TYR A 79 -1.74 10.35 7.62
C TYR A 79 -1.53 11.08 6.29
N SER A 80 -2.09 12.28 6.20
CA SER A 80 -1.80 13.23 5.12
C SER A 80 -1.60 14.62 5.72
N ASP A 81 -0.76 15.41 5.09
CA ASP A 81 -0.53 16.83 5.41
C ASP A 81 -1.40 17.78 4.58
N LYS A 82 -2.29 17.22 3.73
CA LYS A 82 -3.16 17.97 2.81
C LYS A 82 -4.54 17.31 2.68
N GLY A 83 -5.53 18.13 2.29
CA GLY A 83 -6.87 17.65 1.99
C GLY A 83 -7.66 17.23 3.22
N THR A 84 -8.68 16.41 3.00
CA THR A 84 -9.59 15.87 4.02
C THR A 84 -9.81 14.38 3.80
N PHE A 85 -10.03 13.67 4.88
CA PHE A 85 -10.57 12.32 4.81
C PHE A 85 -12.08 12.40 4.53
N ASP A 86 -12.50 11.90 3.39
CA ASP A 86 -13.90 11.93 2.93
C ASP A 86 -14.27 10.57 2.33
N THR A 87 -15.13 9.84 3.03
CA THR A 87 -15.56 8.49 2.62
C THR A 87 -16.39 8.48 1.34
N THR A 88 -17.01 9.61 0.97
CA THR A 88 -17.87 9.71 -0.23
C THR A 88 -17.04 9.92 -1.49
N ARG A 89 -15.84 10.45 -1.36
CA ARG A 89 -14.92 10.78 -2.46
C ARG A 89 -13.60 9.99 -2.40
N MET A 90 -13.64 8.86 -1.73
CA MET A 90 -12.46 8.04 -1.50
C MET A 90 -12.13 7.21 -2.74
N PRO A 91 -10.85 7.24 -3.22
CA PRO A 91 -10.40 6.36 -4.28
C PRO A 91 -10.52 4.88 -3.90
N ASP A 92 -10.77 4.01 -4.89
CA ASP A 92 -11.01 2.58 -4.65
C ASP A 92 -9.82 1.86 -4.00
N ASN A 93 -8.60 2.22 -4.35
CA ASN A 93 -7.40 1.68 -3.73
C ASN A 93 -7.31 2.05 -2.23
N MET A 94 -7.68 3.26 -1.84
CA MET A 94 -7.72 3.67 -0.44
C MET A 94 -8.83 2.94 0.32
N ARG A 95 -10.00 2.77 -0.31
CA ARG A 95 -11.12 1.98 0.25
C ARG A 95 -10.69 0.55 0.52
N TRP A 96 -10.01 -0.08 -0.45
CA TRP A 96 -9.46 -1.42 -0.28
C TRP A 96 -8.48 -1.50 0.89
N TRP A 97 -7.53 -0.55 1.00
CA TRP A 97 -6.58 -0.49 2.10
C TRP A 97 -7.25 -0.39 3.47
N LEU A 98 -8.28 0.44 3.60
CA LEU A 98 -9.01 0.62 4.86
C LEU A 98 -9.79 -0.64 5.24
N THR A 99 -10.40 -1.33 4.26
CA THR A 99 -11.06 -2.62 4.50
C THR A 99 -10.04 -3.68 4.98
N GLU A 100 -8.83 -3.67 4.42
CA GLU A 100 -7.77 -4.58 4.83
C GLU A 100 -7.27 -4.25 6.25
N TYR A 101 -7.20 -2.97 6.64
CA TYR A 101 -6.90 -2.59 8.03
C TYR A 101 -7.98 -3.06 8.99
N ASP A 102 -9.27 -2.92 8.66
CA ASP A 102 -10.37 -3.44 9.47
C ASP A 102 -10.17 -4.94 9.75
N ARG A 103 -9.89 -5.71 8.70
CA ARG A 103 -9.65 -7.15 8.81
C ARG A 103 -8.41 -7.48 9.68
N GLN A 104 -7.30 -6.78 9.46
CA GLN A 104 -6.05 -7.02 10.20
C GLN A 104 -6.17 -6.63 11.68
N VAL A 105 -6.81 -5.53 11.99
CA VAL A 105 -7.02 -5.08 13.37
C VAL A 105 -7.96 -6.04 14.08
N GLU A 106 -9.04 -6.48 13.44
CA GLU A 106 -9.95 -7.48 14.00
C GLU A 106 -9.24 -8.83 14.26
N GLU A 107 -8.38 -9.28 13.36
CA GLU A 107 -7.59 -10.49 13.58
C GLU A 107 -6.58 -10.32 14.73
N ALA A 108 -5.90 -9.18 14.79
CA ALA A 108 -4.96 -8.88 15.87
C ALA A 108 -5.64 -8.83 17.24
N SER A 109 -6.86 -8.30 17.33
CA SER A 109 -7.62 -8.22 18.57
C SER A 109 -7.98 -9.59 19.17
N LYS A 110 -8.02 -10.63 18.36
CA LYS A 110 -8.29 -12.02 18.79
C LYS A 110 -7.06 -12.71 19.38
N LEU A 111 -5.87 -12.11 19.24
CA LEU A 111 -4.61 -12.69 19.69
C LEU A 111 -4.27 -12.23 21.11
N SER A 112 -3.74 -13.16 21.94
CA SER A 112 -3.17 -12.78 23.22
C SER A 112 -1.85 -12.02 23.04
N LYS A 113 -1.50 -11.17 24.03
CA LYS A 113 -0.20 -10.47 24.05
C LYS A 113 1.01 -11.41 23.94
N GLU A 114 0.88 -12.62 24.46
CA GLU A 114 1.93 -13.65 24.36
C GLU A 114 2.06 -14.18 22.92
N GLN A 115 0.95 -14.47 22.25
CA GLN A 115 0.95 -14.88 20.84
C GLN A 115 1.57 -13.78 19.96
N LEU A 116 1.20 -12.51 20.18
CA LEU A 116 1.78 -11.38 19.45
C LEU A 116 3.29 -11.24 19.72
N ARG A 117 3.73 -11.37 20.96
CA ARG A 117 5.17 -11.38 21.30
C ARG A 117 5.90 -12.49 20.60
N SER A 118 5.35 -13.71 20.58
CA SER A 118 5.96 -14.85 19.90
C SER A 118 6.08 -14.64 18.39
N MET A 119 5.06 -14.03 17.76
CA MET A 119 5.08 -13.67 16.34
C MET A 119 6.12 -12.58 16.04
N ARG A 120 6.23 -11.55 16.89
CA ARG A 120 7.25 -10.51 16.79
C ARG A 120 8.66 -11.11 16.94
N THR A 121 8.87 -11.98 17.93
CA THR A 121 10.17 -12.66 18.13
C THR A 121 10.56 -13.51 16.92
N ARG A 122 9.60 -14.19 16.28
CA ARG A 122 9.86 -14.94 15.04
C ARG A 122 10.26 -14.04 13.87
N ARG A 123 9.66 -12.83 13.75
CA ARG A 123 10.04 -11.85 12.73
C ARG A 123 11.39 -11.22 13.01
N MET A 124 11.77 -11.07 14.28
CA MET A 124 13.06 -10.51 14.71
C MET A 124 14.16 -11.56 14.91
N ALA A 125 13.83 -12.85 14.76
CA ALA A 125 14.86 -13.89 14.75
C ALA A 125 15.90 -13.52 13.66
N PRO A 126 17.20 -13.57 13.95
CA PRO A 126 18.20 -13.32 12.93
C PRO A 126 17.88 -14.20 11.74
N ALA A 127 17.78 -13.59 10.56
CA ALA A 127 17.57 -14.33 9.33
C ALA A 127 18.62 -15.46 9.32
N ALA A 128 18.15 -16.68 9.06
CA ALA A 128 19.07 -17.77 8.75
C ALA A 128 20.08 -17.22 7.75
N GLU A 129 21.34 -17.56 7.96
CA GLU A 129 22.53 -17.12 7.24
C GLU A 129 22.21 -16.45 5.90
N TYR A 130 22.53 -15.13 5.80
CA TYR A 130 22.19 -14.33 4.61
C TYR A 130 22.82 -14.99 3.38
N ILE A 131 21.99 -15.63 2.58
CA ILE A 131 22.41 -16.17 1.29
C ILE A 131 22.27 -15.01 0.29
N GLU A 132 23.38 -14.51 -0.20
CA GLU A 132 23.38 -13.54 -1.28
C GLU A 132 22.80 -14.20 -2.54
N ILE A 133 21.69 -13.67 -3.00
CA ILE A 133 21.08 -14.09 -4.28
C ILE A 133 21.49 -13.07 -5.33
N SER A 134 22.26 -13.52 -6.31
CA SER A 134 22.59 -12.71 -7.48
C SER A 134 21.33 -12.31 -8.24
N PRO A 135 21.33 -11.15 -8.93
CA PRO A 135 20.20 -10.74 -9.75
C PRO A 135 19.76 -11.86 -10.71
N LEU A 136 18.47 -12.19 -10.68
CA LEU A 136 17.91 -13.25 -11.53
C LEU A 136 17.64 -12.77 -12.97
N LEU A 137 17.35 -11.47 -13.13
CA LEU A 137 17.05 -10.87 -14.42
C LEU A 137 18.34 -10.42 -15.10
N THR A 138 18.50 -10.73 -16.37
CA THR A 138 19.59 -10.24 -17.23
C THR A 138 19.15 -9.04 -18.07
N THR A 139 17.85 -8.92 -18.31
CA THR A 139 17.26 -7.85 -19.12
C THR A 139 17.45 -6.47 -18.48
N ARG A 140 17.71 -5.46 -19.33
CA ARG A 140 17.89 -4.05 -18.98
C ARG A 140 16.95 -3.15 -19.76
N TRP A 141 15.71 -3.59 -19.88
CA TRP A 141 14.72 -2.87 -20.67
C TRP A 141 14.33 -1.54 -20.04
N ASN A 142 14.12 -0.56 -20.90
CA ASN A 142 13.78 0.81 -20.52
C ASN A 142 12.31 1.13 -20.88
N GLN A 143 11.90 2.39 -20.73
CA GLN A 143 10.54 2.85 -20.94
C GLN A 143 10.38 3.71 -22.20
N ASP A 144 11.47 4.20 -22.74
CA ASP A 144 11.55 5.03 -23.95
C ASP A 144 11.98 4.21 -25.18
N ALA A 145 12.29 4.86 -26.29
CA ALA A 145 12.64 4.19 -27.53
C ALA A 145 13.83 3.22 -27.35
N PRO A 146 13.80 2.04 -28.00
CA PRO A 146 12.73 1.53 -28.89
C PRO A 146 11.59 0.81 -28.16
N TYR A 147 11.62 0.69 -26.82
CA TYR A 147 10.66 -0.09 -26.06
C TYR A 147 9.24 0.46 -26.11
N ASN A 148 9.08 1.75 -26.34
CA ASN A 148 7.78 2.43 -26.40
C ASN A 148 7.26 2.66 -27.83
N ASP A 149 7.83 2.04 -28.85
CA ASP A 149 7.49 2.32 -30.25
C ASP A 149 6.01 2.12 -30.60
N LEU A 150 5.33 1.25 -29.87
CA LEU A 150 3.88 1.01 -30.01
C LEU A 150 3.02 1.81 -29.05
N CYS A 151 3.61 2.62 -28.17
CA CYS A 151 2.85 3.48 -27.26
C CYS A 151 2.19 4.64 -28.03
N PRO A 152 1.06 5.17 -27.55
CA PRO A 152 0.36 6.26 -28.19
C PRO A 152 1.20 7.55 -28.16
N VAL A 153 0.94 8.41 -29.16
CA VAL A 153 1.57 9.73 -29.28
C VAL A 153 0.58 10.78 -28.78
N ASP A 154 1.03 11.65 -27.91
CA ASP A 154 0.21 12.73 -27.35
C ASP A 154 -0.03 13.88 -28.34
N ALA A 155 -0.85 14.86 -27.92
CA ALA A 155 -1.18 16.04 -28.74
C ALA A 155 0.04 16.92 -29.08
N SER A 156 1.15 16.79 -28.34
CA SER A 156 2.41 17.51 -28.64
C SER A 156 3.31 16.76 -29.61
N GLY A 157 2.91 15.57 -30.05
CA GLY A 157 3.69 14.70 -30.91
C GLY A 157 4.73 13.85 -30.14
N GLN A 158 4.68 13.85 -28.81
CA GLN A 158 5.57 13.00 -27.99
C GLN A 158 4.97 11.62 -27.75
N ARG A 159 5.81 10.61 -27.92
CA ARG A 159 5.42 9.23 -27.62
C ARG A 159 5.44 8.98 -26.12
N SER A 160 4.38 8.38 -25.61
CA SER A 160 4.28 8.01 -24.20
C SER A 160 5.28 6.94 -23.81
N MET A 161 5.77 6.99 -22.58
CA MET A 161 6.58 5.90 -22.02
C MET A 161 5.72 4.66 -21.75
N THR A 162 6.35 3.46 -21.78
CA THR A 162 5.65 2.21 -21.44
C THR A 162 5.13 2.16 -20.01
N GLY A 163 5.76 2.89 -19.09
CA GLY A 163 5.48 2.86 -17.66
C GLY A 163 6.31 1.81 -16.90
N CYS A 164 6.79 2.18 -15.73
CA CYS A 164 7.73 1.37 -14.94
C CYS A 164 7.16 0.00 -14.54
N VAL A 165 5.86 -0.07 -14.23
CA VAL A 165 5.19 -1.34 -13.85
C VAL A 165 5.13 -2.29 -15.04
N ALA A 166 4.75 -1.80 -16.22
CA ALA A 166 4.69 -2.61 -17.45
C ALA A 166 6.08 -3.15 -17.83
N THR A 167 7.11 -2.29 -17.77
CA THR A 167 8.49 -2.68 -18.05
C THR A 167 9.00 -3.74 -17.07
N ALA A 168 8.78 -3.55 -15.76
CA ALA A 168 9.17 -4.52 -14.75
C ALA A 168 8.46 -5.87 -14.94
N MET A 169 7.15 -5.84 -15.21
CA MET A 169 6.37 -7.05 -15.49
C MET A 169 6.88 -7.77 -16.74
N ALA A 170 7.16 -7.06 -17.82
CA ALA A 170 7.66 -7.65 -19.05
C ALA A 170 9.01 -8.35 -18.83
N GLN A 171 9.91 -7.80 -18.03
CA GLN A 171 11.18 -8.43 -17.68
C GLN A 171 10.98 -9.72 -16.86
N VAL A 172 10.05 -9.73 -15.91
CA VAL A 172 9.68 -10.93 -15.14
C VAL A 172 9.07 -12.00 -16.07
N MET A 173 8.17 -11.61 -16.97
CA MET A 173 7.60 -12.52 -17.97
C MET A 173 8.68 -13.11 -18.87
N ASN A 174 9.66 -12.31 -19.31
CA ASN A 174 10.79 -12.79 -20.10
C ASN A 174 11.64 -13.79 -19.31
N TYR A 175 11.92 -13.53 -18.05
CA TYR A 175 12.67 -14.47 -17.19
C TYR A 175 11.99 -15.85 -17.11
N HIS A 176 10.68 -15.87 -16.97
CA HIS A 176 9.89 -17.10 -16.90
C HIS A 176 9.54 -17.69 -18.29
N LYS A 177 9.83 -16.97 -19.38
CA LYS A 177 9.44 -17.36 -20.75
C LYS A 177 7.94 -17.68 -20.86
N TRP A 178 7.11 -16.88 -20.17
CA TRP A 178 5.68 -17.14 -20.05
C TRP A 178 4.88 -15.81 -19.96
N PRO A 179 3.63 -15.80 -20.52
CA PRO A 179 3.01 -16.82 -21.38
C PRO A 179 3.60 -16.79 -22.81
N LYS A 180 3.38 -17.83 -23.58
CA LYS A 180 3.74 -17.81 -25.02
C LYS A 180 2.79 -16.97 -25.85
N THR A 181 1.50 -16.95 -25.47
CA THR A 181 0.45 -16.15 -26.09
C THR A 181 -0.36 -15.49 -24.97
N GLY A 182 -0.72 -14.23 -25.16
CA GLY A 182 -1.60 -13.53 -24.23
C GLY A 182 -3.02 -14.09 -24.26
N THR A 183 -3.84 -13.70 -23.28
CA THR A 183 -5.27 -14.08 -23.19
C THR A 183 -6.11 -12.89 -22.77
N GLY A 184 -7.35 -12.84 -23.32
CA GLY A 184 -8.28 -11.76 -23.02
C GLY A 184 -7.96 -10.47 -23.77
N SER A 185 -8.71 -9.43 -23.44
CA SER A 185 -8.55 -8.11 -24.03
C SER A 185 -8.80 -7.03 -22.98
N ASN A 186 -8.30 -5.83 -23.24
CA ASN A 186 -8.61 -4.66 -22.42
C ASN A 186 -8.82 -3.43 -23.31
N SER A 187 -9.69 -2.53 -22.89
CA SER A 187 -9.86 -1.23 -23.50
C SER A 187 -10.17 -0.18 -22.45
N TYR A 188 -9.65 1.02 -22.65
CA TYR A 188 -9.90 2.16 -21.76
C TYR A 188 -9.77 3.47 -22.52
N GLU A 189 -10.43 4.50 -22.01
CA GLU A 189 -10.30 5.86 -22.52
C GLU A 189 -9.00 6.48 -22.02
N TRP A 190 -8.16 6.95 -22.94
CA TRP A 190 -6.95 7.68 -22.64
C TRP A 190 -7.31 9.15 -22.33
N TYR A 191 -6.38 9.93 -21.72
CA TYR A 191 -6.62 11.27 -21.22
C TYR A 191 -7.08 12.29 -22.27
N ASP A 192 -6.89 12.02 -23.55
CA ASP A 192 -7.33 12.85 -24.68
C ASP A 192 -8.69 12.46 -25.27
N GLY A 193 -9.38 11.50 -24.65
CA GLY A 193 -10.66 10.97 -25.10
C GLY A 193 -10.56 9.84 -26.13
N ASN A 194 -9.36 9.48 -26.59
CA ASN A 194 -9.17 8.36 -27.49
C ASN A 194 -9.26 7.02 -26.74
N MET A 195 -9.94 6.06 -27.36
CA MET A 195 -10.02 4.69 -26.82
C MET A 195 -8.76 3.92 -27.21
N LEU A 196 -8.04 3.43 -26.20
CA LEU A 196 -6.97 2.46 -26.37
C LEU A 196 -7.52 1.05 -26.14
N SER A 197 -7.17 0.12 -26.99
CA SER A 197 -7.60 -1.28 -26.88
C SER A 197 -6.52 -2.23 -27.31
N CYS A 198 -6.47 -3.40 -26.66
CA CYS A 198 -5.57 -4.48 -27.03
C CYS A 198 -6.28 -5.82 -26.81
N ASP A 199 -6.21 -6.68 -27.83
CA ASP A 199 -6.55 -8.09 -27.71
C ASP A 199 -5.28 -8.89 -27.52
N PHE A 200 -5.02 -9.28 -26.27
CA PHE A 200 -3.79 -10.00 -25.92
C PHE A 200 -3.70 -11.38 -26.55
N SER A 201 -4.83 -11.98 -26.97
CA SER A 201 -4.84 -13.27 -27.65
C SER A 201 -4.17 -13.23 -29.03
N GLN A 202 -4.04 -12.04 -29.62
CA GLN A 202 -3.32 -11.83 -30.87
C GLN A 202 -1.80 -11.64 -30.66
N SER A 203 -1.34 -11.56 -29.43
CA SER A 203 0.07 -11.35 -29.11
C SER A 203 0.76 -12.67 -28.82
N THR A 204 1.77 -13.00 -29.63
CA THR A 204 2.67 -14.14 -29.39
C THR A 204 4.05 -13.60 -29.03
N TYR A 205 4.60 -14.09 -27.93
CA TYR A 205 5.87 -13.62 -27.39
C TYR A 205 6.99 -14.57 -27.79
N ASP A 206 7.96 -14.06 -28.54
CA ASP A 206 9.15 -14.81 -28.97
C ASP A 206 10.29 -14.61 -27.95
N TRP A 207 10.08 -15.14 -26.76
CA TRP A 207 10.96 -14.95 -25.61
C TRP A 207 12.43 -15.31 -25.87
N ASP A 208 12.69 -16.29 -26.72
CA ASP A 208 14.05 -16.79 -26.95
C ASP A 208 14.85 -15.87 -27.89
N ASN A 209 14.15 -15.06 -28.69
CA ASN A 209 14.77 -14.08 -29.59
C ASN A 209 14.74 -12.64 -29.01
N MET A 210 14.16 -12.43 -27.82
CA MET A 210 14.23 -11.12 -27.18
C MET A 210 15.61 -10.89 -26.58
N LEU A 211 16.21 -9.73 -26.91
CA LEU A 211 17.53 -9.33 -26.41
C LEU A 211 17.44 -8.77 -24.99
N ASP A 212 18.53 -8.86 -24.26
CA ASP A 212 18.63 -8.25 -22.94
C ASP A 212 18.60 -6.71 -22.97
N THR A 213 19.04 -6.12 -24.07
CA THR A 213 18.98 -4.68 -24.36
C THR A 213 18.72 -4.45 -25.84
N TYR A 214 18.07 -3.33 -26.15
CA TYR A 214 17.90 -2.80 -27.50
C TYR A 214 18.47 -1.37 -27.53
N ASP A 215 19.29 -1.09 -28.55
CA ASP A 215 19.92 0.23 -28.79
C ASP A 215 19.14 1.01 -29.85
#